data_492acab4b8a3adce2a937b0ba3ec60f2
#
_entry.id   492acab4b8a3adce2a937b0ba3ec60f2
#
_cell.length_a   1.000
_cell.length_b   1.000
_cell.length_c   1.000
_cell.angle_alpha   90.00
_cell.angle_beta   90.00
_cell.angle_gamma   90.00
#
_symmetry.space_group_name_H-M   'P 1'
#
loop_
_entity.id
_entity.type
_entity.pdbx_description
1 polymer ?
#
loop_
_entity_poly.entity_id
_entity_poly.type
_entity_poly.pdbx_seq_one_letter_code
_entity_poly.pdbx_strand_id
1 'polypeptide(L)'
;MHRAFHYVPEALNTLSTLLLGALGFIDGNIRWLLLTLGGFLFLAGTLLGRKRDRDYRYERDKVARLEADNLEERNAMRRVLERLANDLCHELSLWDEFTRVTIYGHIDDGTTSGFLPLARCSNNPRYEKLGRAFYEDTQVGYLGAAWEDGRVQRSFRSTNSARENLWKPSTDREGTKRKPPLTREQAEALTLTMEPRSVIGIRLDGDQGSEKHGIILFESMMYDKLDTRRLNELTDAPQVRSLKIVMNAVSTLFRSITIAQATEEAEQLRDF
;
A
#
# COMPACT_ATOMS: atom_id res chain seq x y z
N MET A 1 -9.74 13.55 -29.87
CA MET A 1 -9.87 12.87 -31.18
C MET A 1 -9.97 11.33 -31.12
N HIS A 2 -9.52 10.62 -30.09
CA HIS A 2 -9.54 9.14 -30.04
C HIS A 2 -10.91 8.47 -29.95
N ARG A 3 -11.95 9.12 -29.42
CA ARG A 3 -13.26 8.47 -29.23
C ARG A 3 -14.05 8.23 -30.53
N ALA A 4 -13.81 9.00 -31.59
CA ALA A 4 -14.55 8.85 -32.86
C ALA A 4 -14.16 7.59 -33.64
N PHE A 5 -12.93 7.10 -33.51
CA PHE A 5 -12.45 5.90 -34.23
C PHE A 5 -12.97 4.57 -33.67
N HIS A 6 -13.52 4.57 -32.47
CA HIS A 6 -14.05 3.35 -31.84
C HIS A 6 -15.29 2.80 -32.56
N TYR A 7 -16.09 3.66 -33.16
CA TYR A 7 -17.37 3.27 -33.78
C TYR A 7 -17.26 3.01 -35.30
N VAL A 8 -16.08 3.22 -35.92
CA VAL A 8 -15.91 3.06 -37.36
C VAL A 8 -16.25 1.65 -37.86
N PRO A 9 -15.77 0.54 -37.24
CA PRO A 9 -16.10 -0.80 -37.72
C PRO A 9 -17.59 -1.12 -37.64
N GLU A 10 -18.25 -0.68 -36.56
CA GLU A 10 -19.67 -0.88 -36.34
C GLU A 10 -20.53 -0.06 -37.31
N ALA A 11 -20.12 1.18 -37.56
CA ALA A 11 -20.78 2.03 -38.57
C ALA A 11 -20.66 1.46 -39.99
N LEU A 12 -19.49 0.92 -40.37
CA LEU A 12 -19.26 0.27 -41.65
C LEU A 12 -20.13 -0.99 -41.81
N ASN A 13 -20.21 -1.82 -40.79
CA ASN A 13 -21.05 -3.03 -40.81
C ASN A 13 -22.54 -2.68 -40.89
N THR A 14 -23.00 -1.66 -40.13
CA THR A 14 -24.38 -1.19 -40.18
C THR A 14 -24.69 -0.64 -41.57
N LEU A 15 -23.86 0.20 -42.14
CA LEU A 15 -24.02 0.74 -43.49
C LEU A 15 -24.05 -0.36 -44.54
N SER A 16 -23.18 -1.34 -44.45
CA SER A 16 -23.16 -2.54 -45.32
C SER A 16 -24.51 -3.28 -45.24
N THR A 17 -25.01 -3.54 -44.04
CA THR A 17 -26.29 -4.25 -43.85
C THR A 17 -27.46 -3.48 -44.48
N LEU A 18 -27.49 -2.14 -44.31
CA LEU A 18 -28.49 -1.30 -44.95
C LEU A 18 -28.45 -1.33 -46.46
N LEU A 19 -27.24 -1.24 -47.05
CA LEU A 19 -27.02 -1.35 -48.52
C LEU A 19 -27.46 -2.70 -49.07
N LEU A 20 -27.11 -3.78 -48.37
CA LEU A 20 -27.51 -5.15 -48.77
C LEU A 20 -29.03 -5.36 -48.64
N GLY A 21 -29.65 -4.78 -47.62
CA GLY A 21 -31.09 -4.82 -47.42
C GLY A 21 -31.88 -4.07 -48.51
N ALA A 22 -31.34 -2.99 -49.07
CA ALA A 22 -31.97 -2.22 -50.11
C ALA A 22 -31.98 -2.96 -51.48
N LEU A 23 -31.19 -4.03 -51.66
CA LEU A 23 -31.11 -4.83 -52.92
C LEU A 23 -32.44 -5.47 -53.30
N GLY A 24 -33.36 -5.70 -52.34
CA GLY A 24 -34.69 -6.25 -52.62
C GLY A 24 -35.64 -5.31 -53.38
N PHE A 25 -35.31 -4.02 -53.43
CA PHE A 25 -36.15 -2.96 -53.99
C PHE A 25 -35.61 -2.33 -55.28
N ILE A 26 -34.44 -2.77 -55.76
CA ILE A 26 -33.75 -2.12 -56.85
C ILE A 26 -33.38 -3.17 -57.94
N ASP A 27 -33.82 -2.89 -59.18
CA ASP A 27 -33.54 -3.75 -60.36
C ASP A 27 -32.45 -3.14 -61.26
N GLY A 28 -31.78 -4.01 -62.04
CA GLY A 28 -30.81 -3.63 -63.04
C GLY A 28 -29.37 -3.51 -62.57
N ASN A 29 -28.55 -2.76 -63.32
CA ASN A 29 -27.10 -2.65 -63.14
C ASN A 29 -26.70 -2.03 -61.79
N ILE A 30 -27.57 -1.23 -61.18
CA ILE A 30 -27.36 -0.60 -59.88
C ILE A 30 -27.29 -1.66 -58.77
N ARG A 31 -28.00 -2.78 -58.89
CA ARG A 31 -27.99 -3.89 -57.95
C ARG A 31 -26.58 -4.48 -57.79
N TRP A 32 -25.86 -4.69 -58.87
CA TRP A 32 -24.48 -5.21 -58.84
C TRP A 32 -23.50 -4.24 -58.14
N LEU A 33 -23.66 -2.95 -58.41
CA LEU A 33 -22.85 -1.90 -57.78
C LEU A 33 -23.05 -1.84 -56.26
N LEU A 34 -24.30 -1.93 -55.78
CA LEU A 34 -24.63 -1.98 -54.37
C LEU A 34 -24.12 -3.26 -53.69
N LEU A 35 -24.19 -4.42 -54.37
CA LEU A 35 -23.63 -5.67 -53.86
C LEU A 35 -22.12 -5.59 -53.68
N THR A 36 -21.40 -5.07 -54.66
CA THR A 36 -19.92 -4.94 -54.54
C THR A 36 -19.52 -3.93 -53.45
N LEU A 37 -20.21 -2.80 -53.37
CA LEU A 37 -19.93 -1.78 -52.35
C LEU A 37 -20.27 -2.30 -50.95
N GLY A 38 -21.44 -2.94 -50.78
CA GLY A 38 -21.84 -3.52 -49.49
C GLY A 38 -20.90 -4.63 -49.02
N GLY A 39 -20.48 -5.51 -49.94
CA GLY A 39 -19.49 -6.55 -49.65
C GLY A 39 -18.12 -5.99 -49.26
N PHE A 40 -17.66 -4.93 -49.95
CA PHE A 40 -16.42 -4.26 -49.59
C PHE A 40 -16.48 -3.60 -48.21
N LEU A 41 -17.56 -2.88 -47.88
CA LEU A 41 -17.75 -2.24 -46.57
C LEU A 41 -17.82 -3.30 -45.47
N PHE A 42 -18.50 -4.42 -45.68
CA PHE A 42 -18.55 -5.52 -44.73
C PHE A 42 -17.15 -6.12 -44.46
N LEU A 43 -16.38 -6.38 -45.51
CA LEU A 43 -15.00 -6.89 -45.35
C LEU A 43 -14.11 -5.88 -44.62
N ALA A 44 -14.17 -4.62 -45.02
CA ALA A 44 -13.40 -3.56 -44.34
C ALA A 44 -13.79 -3.43 -42.86
N GLY A 45 -15.08 -3.43 -42.53
CA GLY A 45 -15.56 -3.38 -41.16
C GLY A 45 -15.11 -4.57 -40.33
N THR A 46 -15.18 -5.79 -40.88
CA THR A 46 -14.72 -7.00 -40.18
C THR A 46 -13.21 -7.04 -39.96
N LEU A 47 -12.43 -6.60 -40.93
CA LEU A 47 -10.97 -6.54 -40.81
C LEU A 47 -10.53 -5.50 -39.77
N LEU A 48 -11.14 -4.32 -39.78
CA LEU A 48 -10.88 -3.28 -38.77
C LEU A 48 -11.33 -3.72 -37.40
N GLY A 49 -12.49 -4.38 -37.26
CA GLY A 49 -12.96 -4.96 -36.02
C GLY A 49 -11.97 -5.98 -35.43
N ARG A 50 -11.51 -6.93 -36.24
CA ARG A 50 -10.52 -7.94 -35.83
C ARG A 50 -9.18 -7.31 -35.40
N LYS A 51 -8.74 -6.26 -36.12
CA LYS A 51 -7.51 -5.54 -35.74
C LYS A 51 -7.71 -4.87 -34.38
N ARG A 52 -8.81 -4.15 -34.19
CA ARG A 52 -9.16 -3.49 -32.92
C ARG A 52 -9.20 -4.49 -31.76
N ASP A 53 -9.87 -5.63 -31.92
CA ASP A 53 -9.99 -6.64 -30.85
C ASP A 53 -8.63 -7.24 -30.49
N ARG A 54 -7.74 -7.39 -31.48
CA ARG A 54 -6.37 -7.86 -31.25
C ARG A 54 -5.54 -6.83 -30.48
N ASP A 55 -5.63 -5.55 -30.85
CA ASP A 55 -4.93 -4.47 -30.19
C ASP A 55 -5.42 -4.31 -28.75
N TYR A 56 -6.75 -4.45 -28.52
CA TYR A 56 -7.34 -4.40 -27.20
C TYR A 56 -6.89 -5.56 -26.27
N ARG A 57 -6.82 -6.79 -26.82
CA ARG A 57 -6.29 -7.94 -26.08
C ARG A 57 -4.81 -7.75 -25.76
N TYR A 58 -4.03 -7.27 -26.70
CA TYR A 58 -2.61 -7.00 -26.48
C TYR A 58 -2.37 -5.98 -25.36
N GLU A 59 -3.10 -4.86 -25.37
CA GLU A 59 -3.00 -3.85 -24.30
C GLU A 59 -3.44 -4.41 -22.94
N ARG A 60 -4.51 -5.18 -22.92
CA ARG A 60 -4.99 -5.83 -21.70
C ARG A 60 -3.97 -6.83 -21.14
N ASP A 61 -3.41 -7.67 -22.00
CA ASP A 61 -2.40 -8.65 -21.60
C ASP A 61 -1.11 -7.96 -21.13
N LYS A 62 -0.75 -6.83 -21.74
CA LYS A 62 0.37 -6.01 -21.30
C LYS A 62 0.14 -5.41 -19.92
N VAL A 63 -1.04 -4.85 -19.67
CA VAL A 63 -1.41 -4.32 -18.34
C VAL A 63 -1.36 -5.44 -17.30
N ALA A 64 -1.97 -6.60 -17.59
CA ALA A 64 -1.98 -7.74 -16.66
C ALA A 64 -0.56 -8.24 -16.33
N ARG A 65 0.37 -8.24 -17.30
CA ARG A 65 1.78 -8.59 -17.05
C ARG A 65 2.46 -7.57 -16.17
N LEU A 66 2.28 -6.27 -16.43
CA LEU A 66 2.88 -5.21 -15.63
C LEU A 66 2.34 -5.24 -14.17
N GLU A 67 1.06 -5.54 -13.97
CA GLU A 67 0.48 -5.72 -12.65
C GLU A 67 1.08 -6.94 -11.92
N ALA A 68 1.25 -8.08 -12.63
CA ALA A 68 1.88 -9.27 -12.08
C ALA A 68 3.35 -9.04 -11.70
N ASP A 69 4.13 -8.37 -12.54
CA ASP A 69 5.53 -8.02 -12.29
C ASP A 69 5.66 -7.09 -11.09
N ASN A 70 4.80 -6.07 -11.00
CA ASN A 70 4.75 -5.17 -9.84
C ASN A 70 4.41 -5.90 -8.54
N LEU A 71 3.47 -6.85 -8.58
CA LEU A 71 3.10 -7.63 -7.40
C LEU A 71 4.25 -8.54 -6.94
N GLU A 72 4.96 -9.17 -7.85
CA GLU A 72 6.14 -10.00 -7.55
C GLU A 72 7.25 -9.15 -6.91
N GLU A 73 7.55 -7.98 -7.46
CA GLU A 73 8.55 -7.05 -6.93
C GLU A 73 8.19 -6.60 -5.50
N ARG A 74 6.92 -6.25 -5.25
CA ARG A 74 6.43 -5.89 -3.90
C ARG A 74 6.57 -7.04 -2.91
N ASN A 75 6.22 -8.26 -3.32
CA ASN A 75 6.35 -9.45 -2.47
C ASN A 75 7.82 -9.77 -2.17
N ALA A 76 8.72 -9.60 -3.14
CA ALA A 76 10.14 -9.77 -2.92
C ALA A 76 10.68 -8.76 -1.90
N MET A 77 10.30 -7.51 -2.03
CA MET A 77 10.66 -6.44 -1.11
C MET A 77 10.12 -6.69 0.30
N ARG A 78 8.85 -7.07 0.43
CA ARG A 78 8.26 -7.42 1.72
C ARG A 78 9.09 -8.49 2.43
N ARG A 79 9.48 -9.56 1.72
CA ARG A 79 10.35 -10.61 2.28
C ARG A 79 11.69 -10.07 2.78
N VAL A 80 12.29 -9.11 2.08
CA VAL A 80 13.53 -8.46 2.53
C VAL A 80 13.31 -7.67 3.81
N LEU A 81 12.24 -6.87 3.88
CA LEU A 81 11.91 -6.09 5.08
C LEU A 81 11.58 -6.99 6.28
N GLU A 82 10.83 -8.07 6.08
CA GLU A 82 10.53 -9.07 7.12
C GLU A 82 11.80 -9.74 7.63
N ARG A 83 12.72 -10.12 6.74
CA ARG A 83 14.00 -10.72 7.13
C ARG A 83 14.85 -9.76 7.95
N LEU A 84 15.01 -8.51 7.52
CA LEU A 84 15.78 -7.51 8.26
C LEU A 84 15.16 -7.23 9.64
N ALA A 85 13.83 -7.17 9.74
CA ALA A 85 13.14 -7.01 11.02
C ALA A 85 13.33 -8.23 11.94
N ASN A 86 13.28 -9.45 11.38
CA ASN A 86 13.53 -10.69 12.11
C ASN A 86 14.98 -10.74 12.64
N ASP A 87 15.97 -10.47 11.77
CA ASP A 87 17.38 -10.47 12.15
C ASP A 87 17.63 -9.46 13.28
N LEU A 88 17.02 -8.28 13.20
CA LEU A 88 17.09 -7.26 14.26
C LEU A 88 16.50 -7.75 15.58
N CYS A 89 15.32 -8.41 15.54
CA CYS A 89 14.69 -8.95 16.73
C CYS A 89 15.52 -10.04 17.40
N HIS A 90 16.14 -10.93 16.61
CA HIS A 90 16.99 -11.98 17.13
C HIS A 90 18.26 -11.42 17.76
N GLU A 91 18.96 -10.53 17.09
CA GLU A 91 20.21 -9.94 17.57
C GLU A 91 20.03 -9.18 18.88
N LEU A 92 18.91 -8.47 19.02
CA LEU A 92 18.62 -7.67 20.22
C LEU A 92 17.78 -8.44 21.28
N SER A 93 17.61 -9.75 21.13
CA SER A 93 16.83 -10.57 22.06
C SER A 93 15.39 -10.04 22.27
N LEU A 94 14.79 -9.53 21.20
CA LEU A 94 13.40 -9.07 21.14
C LEU A 94 12.46 -10.11 20.52
N TRP A 95 13.00 -11.27 20.10
CA TRP A 95 12.24 -12.37 19.51
C TRP A 95 11.54 -13.19 20.59
N ASP A 96 10.39 -12.69 21.06
CA ASP A 96 9.56 -13.37 22.05
C ASP A 96 8.05 -13.26 21.67
N GLU A 97 7.21 -13.99 22.36
CA GLU A 97 5.76 -14.03 22.12
C GLU A 97 5.01 -12.75 22.52
N PHE A 98 5.66 -11.82 23.23
CA PHE A 98 5.09 -10.59 23.76
C PHE A 98 5.50 -9.36 22.94
N THR A 99 6.40 -9.53 21.97
CA THR A 99 6.94 -8.43 21.17
C THR A 99 6.56 -8.59 19.70
N ARG A 100 6.25 -7.50 19.07
CA ARG A 100 6.10 -7.40 17.60
C ARG A 100 6.84 -6.19 17.06
N VAL A 101 7.25 -6.31 15.81
CA VAL A 101 7.88 -5.24 15.05
C VAL A 101 7.09 -5.04 13.77
N THR A 102 6.77 -3.80 13.46
CA THR A 102 6.09 -3.43 12.22
C THR A 102 6.87 -2.34 11.51
N ILE A 103 7.12 -2.52 10.23
CA ILE A 103 7.71 -1.51 9.35
C ILE A 103 6.57 -0.86 8.56
N TYR A 104 6.52 0.46 8.60
CA TYR A 104 5.55 1.28 7.89
C TYR A 104 6.24 2.14 6.86
N GLY A 105 5.70 2.21 5.65
CA GLY A 105 6.03 3.22 4.65
C GLY A 105 5.08 4.39 4.76
N HIS A 106 5.55 5.60 4.50
CA HIS A 106 4.70 6.79 4.41
C HIS A 106 4.31 7.04 2.96
N ILE A 107 3.04 7.26 2.73
CA ILE A 107 2.45 7.61 1.44
C ILE A 107 1.78 8.96 1.57
N ASP A 108 2.00 9.82 0.58
CA ASP A 108 1.32 11.09 0.39
C ASP A 108 1.02 11.23 -1.10
N ASP A 109 -0.26 11.22 -1.48
CA ASP A 109 -0.72 11.39 -2.86
C ASP A 109 -1.25 12.81 -3.13
N GLY A 110 -1.04 13.73 -2.20
CA GLY A 110 -1.51 15.11 -2.25
C GLY A 110 -2.97 15.32 -1.83
N THR A 111 -3.75 14.23 -1.67
CA THR A 111 -5.12 14.26 -1.15
C THR A 111 -5.25 13.59 0.20
N THR A 112 -4.52 12.51 0.39
CA THR A 112 -4.48 11.72 1.61
C THR A 112 -3.04 11.39 1.94
N SER A 113 -2.69 11.49 3.22
CA SER A 113 -1.36 11.20 3.75
C SER A 113 -1.46 10.23 4.91
N GLY A 114 -0.51 9.28 5.01
CA GLY A 114 -0.53 8.30 6.09
C GLY A 114 0.44 7.14 5.92
N PHE A 115 0.26 6.11 6.74
CA PHE A 115 1.17 4.99 6.88
C PHE A 115 0.57 3.68 6.38
N LEU A 116 1.32 3.00 5.51
CA LEU A 116 1.04 1.67 5.02
C LEU A 116 1.92 0.66 5.77
N PRO A 117 1.38 -0.37 6.44
CA PRO A 117 2.19 -1.43 7.01
C PRO A 117 2.77 -2.32 5.90
N LEU A 118 4.10 -2.37 5.81
CA LEU A 118 4.83 -3.08 4.76
C LEU A 118 5.24 -4.49 5.18
N ALA A 119 5.71 -4.61 6.42
CA ALA A 119 6.18 -5.86 6.98
C ALA A 119 5.91 -5.90 8.48
N ARG A 120 5.63 -7.09 9.00
CA ARG A 120 5.43 -7.32 10.42
C ARG A 120 6.06 -8.64 10.82
N CYS A 121 6.71 -8.64 11.97
CA CYS A 121 7.34 -9.80 12.58
C CYS A 121 6.90 -9.94 14.02
N SER A 122 6.56 -11.16 14.43
CA SER A 122 6.31 -11.53 15.82
C SER A 122 6.51 -13.04 15.96
N ASN A 123 7.04 -13.48 17.09
CA ASN A 123 7.07 -14.91 17.43
C ASN A 123 5.65 -15.46 17.80
N ASN A 124 4.69 -14.56 17.98
CA ASN A 124 3.30 -14.94 18.24
C ASN A 124 2.45 -14.79 16.97
N PRO A 125 1.92 -15.89 16.39
CA PRO A 125 1.14 -15.85 15.15
C PRO A 125 -0.09 -14.91 15.23
N ARG A 126 -0.63 -14.67 16.44
CA ARG A 126 -1.76 -13.74 16.63
C ARG A 126 -1.40 -12.28 16.32
N TYR A 127 -0.12 -11.92 16.46
CA TYR A 127 0.38 -10.56 16.26
C TYR A 127 1.14 -10.40 14.95
N GLU A 128 1.39 -11.48 14.21
CA GLU A 128 2.11 -11.46 12.94
C GLU A 128 1.26 -10.90 11.79
N LYS A 129 -0.05 -11.14 11.81
CA LYS A 129 -0.93 -10.62 10.76
C LYS A 129 -0.92 -9.10 10.73
N LEU A 130 -0.76 -8.53 9.53
CA LEU A 130 -0.95 -7.11 9.30
C LEU A 130 -2.39 -6.74 9.69
N GLY A 131 -2.54 -5.70 10.47
CA GLY A 131 -3.85 -5.26 10.95
C GLY A 131 -4.60 -4.45 9.89
N ARG A 132 -4.74 -3.13 10.16
CA ARG A 132 -5.37 -2.19 9.24
C ARG A 132 -4.49 -1.97 8.01
N ALA A 133 -5.11 -1.82 6.84
CA ALA A 133 -4.43 -1.59 5.58
C ALA A 133 -3.70 -0.25 5.52
N PHE A 134 -4.28 0.79 6.10
CA PHE A 134 -3.78 2.16 6.05
C PHE A 134 -4.13 2.92 7.33
N TYR A 135 -3.23 3.80 7.76
CA TYR A 135 -3.38 4.66 8.93
C TYR A 135 -3.19 6.12 8.50
N GLU A 136 -4.26 6.91 8.47
CA GLU A 136 -4.17 8.35 8.19
C GLU A 136 -3.29 9.07 9.21
N ASP A 137 -2.54 10.08 8.80
CA ASP A 137 -1.61 10.85 9.66
C ASP A 137 -2.27 11.43 10.90
N THR A 138 -3.55 11.76 10.83
CA THR A 138 -4.33 12.30 11.94
C THR A 138 -4.70 11.28 13.03
N GLN A 139 -4.49 9.97 12.78
CA GLN A 139 -4.97 8.87 13.63
C GLN A 139 -3.85 7.93 14.14
N VAL A 140 -2.61 8.35 14.08
CA VAL A 140 -1.47 7.41 14.13
C VAL A 140 -0.76 7.26 15.48
N GLY A 141 -1.18 7.94 16.53
CA GLY A 141 -0.64 7.72 17.87
C GLY A 141 0.89 7.78 17.95
N TYR A 142 1.52 6.64 18.30
CA TYR A 142 3.00 6.56 18.38
C TYR A 142 3.70 6.60 17.03
N LEU A 143 3.03 6.24 15.94
CA LEU A 143 3.55 6.43 14.58
C LEU A 143 3.73 7.92 14.30
N GLY A 144 2.69 8.74 14.54
CA GLY A 144 2.77 10.18 14.35
C GLY A 144 3.84 10.83 15.23
N ALA A 145 3.95 10.42 16.48
CA ALA A 145 5.00 10.92 17.37
C ALA A 145 6.42 10.56 16.86
N ALA A 146 6.63 9.33 16.38
CA ALA A 146 7.90 8.93 15.79
C ALA A 146 8.19 9.67 14.48
N TRP A 147 7.16 9.95 13.67
CA TRP A 147 7.28 10.68 12.43
C TRP A 147 7.73 12.12 12.62
N GLU A 148 7.13 12.82 13.59
CA GLU A 148 7.48 14.21 13.89
C GLU A 148 8.83 14.33 14.60
N ASP A 149 9.01 13.57 15.69
CA ASP A 149 10.16 13.70 16.59
C ASP A 149 11.40 12.91 16.11
N GLY A 150 11.26 12.09 15.03
CA GLY A 150 12.29 11.18 14.54
C GLY A 150 12.40 9.87 15.35
N ARG A 151 12.02 9.91 16.62
CA ARG A 151 12.00 8.74 17.50
C ARG A 151 11.04 8.94 18.67
N VAL A 152 10.45 7.85 19.14
CA VAL A 152 9.60 7.84 20.32
C VAL A 152 9.91 6.63 21.19
N GLN A 153 9.90 6.78 22.51
CA GLN A 153 9.93 5.70 23.47
C GLN A 153 8.90 5.95 24.54
N ARG A 154 8.10 4.96 24.89
CA ARG A 154 7.12 5.01 25.98
C ARG A 154 7.07 3.67 26.70
N SER A 155 6.94 3.74 28.03
CA SER A 155 6.69 2.59 28.88
C SER A 155 5.60 2.95 29.91
N PHE A 156 4.62 2.05 30.08
CA PHE A 156 3.42 2.30 30.88
C PHE A 156 3.36 1.38 32.10
N ARG A 157 3.67 1.90 33.26
CA ARG A 157 3.52 1.19 34.55
C ARG A 157 2.05 1.05 34.98
N SER A 158 1.20 1.92 34.45
CA SER A 158 -0.19 2.05 34.84
C SER A 158 -0.98 0.76 34.59
N THR A 159 -1.96 0.50 35.42
CA THR A 159 -3.04 -0.48 35.23
C THR A 159 -4.03 -0.04 34.14
N ASN A 160 -3.85 1.15 33.58
CA ASN A 160 -4.67 1.65 32.48
C ASN A 160 -4.53 0.72 31.28
N SER A 161 -5.60 0.56 30.52
CA SER A 161 -5.55 -0.15 29.24
C SER A 161 -4.57 0.53 28.27
N ALA A 162 -4.03 -0.23 27.31
CA ALA A 162 -3.16 0.34 26.28
C ALA A 162 -3.84 1.50 25.53
N ARG A 163 -5.15 1.42 25.34
CA ARG A 163 -5.97 2.48 24.72
C ARG A 163 -5.98 3.75 25.57
N GLU A 164 -6.13 3.64 26.89
CA GLU A 164 -6.08 4.81 27.79
C GLU A 164 -4.72 5.50 27.74
N ASN A 165 -3.64 4.75 27.58
CA ASN A 165 -2.29 5.30 27.48
C ASN A 165 -2.07 6.14 26.22
N LEU A 166 -2.91 5.98 25.18
CA LEU A 166 -2.86 6.80 23.96
C LEU A 166 -3.42 8.20 24.16
N TRP A 167 -4.34 8.42 25.09
CA TRP A 167 -4.99 9.72 25.30
C TRP A 167 -4.80 10.32 26.68
N LYS A 168 -4.33 9.54 27.67
CA LYS A 168 -4.02 10.09 29.01
C LYS A 168 -2.61 10.66 29.03
N PRO A 169 -2.40 11.81 29.69
CA PRO A 169 -1.05 12.32 29.93
C PRO A 169 -0.23 11.29 30.69
N SER A 170 0.98 11.04 30.23
CA SER A 170 1.94 10.17 30.91
C SER A 170 3.04 11.00 31.57
N THR A 171 3.55 10.49 32.69
CA THR A 171 4.74 11.06 33.33
C THR A 171 5.89 10.09 33.11
N ASP A 172 6.99 10.59 32.54
CA ASP A 172 8.19 9.75 32.36
C ASP A 172 8.94 9.50 33.67
N ARG A 173 10.03 8.75 33.61
CA ARG A 173 10.84 8.43 34.80
C ARG A 173 11.42 9.67 35.48
N GLU A 174 11.60 10.76 34.74
CA GLU A 174 12.18 12.02 35.18
C GLU A 174 11.12 12.98 35.73
N GLY A 175 9.86 12.56 35.80
CA GLY A 175 8.75 13.37 36.30
C GLY A 175 8.17 14.34 35.27
N THR A 176 8.63 14.31 34.02
CA THR A 176 8.16 15.21 32.98
C THR A 176 6.80 14.76 32.45
N LYS A 177 5.81 15.65 32.50
CA LYS A 177 4.49 15.41 31.89
C LYS A 177 4.59 15.46 30.37
N ARG A 178 4.20 14.39 29.71
CA ARG A 178 4.20 14.31 28.24
C ARG A 178 2.77 14.39 27.72
N LYS A 179 2.59 15.17 26.64
CA LYS A 179 1.31 15.26 25.95
C LYS A 179 0.94 13.89 25.38
N PRO A 180 -0.32 13.46 25.48
CA PRO A 180 -0.77 12.22 24.86
C PRO A 180 -0.72 12.34 23.33
N PRO A 181 -0.43 11.24 22.61
CA PRO A 181 -0.31 11.27 21.16
C PRO A 181 -1.65 11.42 20.44
N LEU A 182 -2.78 11.12 21.09
CA LEU A 182 -4.12 11.17 20.50
C LEU A 182 -5.11 11.88 21.41
N THR A 183 -6.23 12.31 20.85
CA THR A 183 -7.43 12.66 21.63
C THR A 183 -8.13 11.38 22.11
N ARG A 184 -9.06 11.51 23.05
CA ARG A 184 -9.84 10.36 23.53
C ARG A 184 -10.67 9.72 22.42
N GLU A 185 -11.33 10.54 21.62
CA GLU A 185 -12.18 10.10 20.50
C GLU A 185 -11.35 9.33 19.46
N GLN A 186 -10.17 9.85 19.11
CA GLN A 186 -9.24 9.17 18.20
C GLN A 186 -8.77 7.82 18.75
N ALA A 187 -8.42 7.77 20.05
CA ALA A 187 -7.99 6.53 20.70
C ALA A 187 -9.12 5.49 20.80
N GLU A 188 -10.36 5.91 21.05
CA GLU A 188 -11.53 5.03 21.08
C GLU A 188 -11.89 4.45 19.71
N ALA A 189 -11.62 5.20 18.63
CA ALA A 189 -11.84 4.75 17.25
C ALA A 189 -10.81 3.72 16.76
N LEU A 190 -9.65 3.61 17.43
CA LEU A 190 -8.61 2.64 17.02
C LEU A 190 -8.98 1.20 17.38
N THR A 191 -8.75 0.29 16.45
CA THR A 191 -8.77 -1.16 16.72
C THR A 191 -7.35 -1.61 17.09
N LEU A 192 -7.13 -1.90 18.38
CA LEU A 192 -5.85 -2.41 18.85
C LEU A 192 -5.83 -3.95 18.72
N THR A 193 -4.90 -4.48 17.95
CA THR A 193 -4.65 -5.92 17.82
C THR A 193 -3.73 -6.46 18.92
N MET A 194 -3.03 -5.58 19.61
CA MET A 194 -2.15 -5.83 20.75
C MET A 194 -2.29 -4.69 21.76
N GLU A 195 -2.12 -4.96 23.03
CA GLU A 195 -2.11 -3.94 24.12
C GLU A 195 -0.68 -3.71 24.60
N PRO A 196 0.10 -2.86 23.91
CA PRO A 196 1.50 -2.65 24.26
C PRO A 196 1.64 -1.91 25.58
N ARG A 197 2.58 -2.36 26.41
CA ARG A 197 3.02 -1.72 27.65
C ARG A 197 4.34 -0.99 27.52
N SER A 198 5.09 -1.27 26.44
CA SER A 198 6.23 -0.47 26.03
C SER A 198 6.28 -0.38 24.50
N VAL A 199 6.74 0.78 24.02
CA VAL A 199 6.78 1.11 22.60
C VAL A 199 8.07 1.86 22.28
N ILE A 200 8.72 1.50 21.18
CA ILE A 200 9.79 2.28 20.53
C ILE A 200 9.40 2.48 19.07
N GLY A 201 9.41 3.72 18.60
CA GLY A 201 9.29 4.08 17.18
C GLY A 201 10.55 4.81 16.74
N ILE A 202 11.06 4.45 15.56
CA ILE A 202 12.22 5.08 14.94
C ILE A 202 11.87 5.42 13.51
N ARG A 203 12.05 6.70 13.13
CA ARG A 203 11.85 7.15 11.76
C ARG A 203 13.00 6.67 10.87
N LEU A 204 12.64 6.21 9.69
CA LEU A 204 13.55 5.78 8.66
C LEU A 204 13.74 6.93 7.67
N ASP A 205 14.76 7.74 7.92
CA ASP A 205 15.12 8.88 7.07
C ASP A 205 16.08 8.42 5.97
N GLY A 206 16.06 9.10 4.82
CA GLY A 206 17.04 8.91 3.76
C GLY A 206 18.44 9.34 4.16
N ASP A 207 19.44 8.97 3.36
CA ASP A 207 20.87 9.16 3.64
C ASP A 207 21.27 10.60 3.94
N GLN A 208 20.54 11.58 3.43
CA GLN A 208 20.79 13.01 3.66
C GLN A 208 19.91 13.62 4.76
N GLY A 209 19.10 12.82 5.46
CA GLY A 209 18.23 13.28 6.55
C GLY A 209 17.08 14.20 6.16
N SER A 210 16.96 14.55 4.86
CA SER A 210 15.95 15.47 4.36
C SER A 210 14.64 14.80 3.96
N GLU A 211 14.67 13.53 3.57
CA GLU A 211 13.48 12.78 3.16
C GLU A 211 13.09 11.75 4.21
N LYS A 212 11.84 11.82 4.63
CA LYS A 212 11.22 10.85 5.54
C LYS A 212 10.58 9.74 4.69
N HIS A 213 10.92 8.46 4.94
CA HIS A 213 10.42 7.35 4.13
C HIS A 213 9.47 6.42 4.87
N GLY A 214 9.61 6.31 6.19
CA GLY A 214 8.79 5.40 6.97
C GLY A 214 9.18 5.34 8.43
N ILE A 215 8.64 4.35 9.12
CA ILE A 215 8.85 4.14 10.55
C ILE A 215 9.00 2.64 10.81
N ILE A 216 9.95 2.27 11.68
CA ILE A 216 9.92 0.98 12.35
C ILE A 216 9.37 1.14 13.75
N LEU A 217 8.33 0.37 14.09
CA LEU A 217 7.65 0.40 15.39
C LEU A 217 7.82 -0.94 16.09
N PHE A 218 8.40 -0.89 17.28
CA PHE A 218 8.52 -1.99 18.22
C PHE A 218 7.46 -1.83 19.29
N GLU A 219 6.71 -2.88 19.57
CA GLU A 219 5.66 -2.90 20.59
C GLU A 219 5.84 -4.14 21.45
N SER A 220 5.77 -4.00 22.79
CA SER A 220 5.84 -5.13 23.69
C SER A 220 4.76 -5.03 24.78
N MET A 221 4.17 -6.16 25.12
CA MET A 221 3.25 -6.29 26.27
C MET A 221 3.99 -6.27 27.62
N MET A 222 5.31 -6.31 27.59
CA MET A 222 6.15 -6.18 28.79
C MET A 222 6.51 -4.72 29.02
N TYR A 223 6.36 -4.26 30.28
CA TYR A 223 6.48 -2.86 30.64
C TYR A 223 7.85 -2.24 30.39
N ASP A 224 8.92 -2.95 30.70
CA ASP A 224 10.31 -2.47 30.70
C ASP A 224 11.16 -3.04 29.57
N LYS A 225 10.55 -3.83 28.67
CA LYS A 225 11.26 -4.49 27.57
C LYS A 225 11.88 -3.49 26.59
N LEU A 226 11.14 -2.40 26.31
CA LEU A 226 11.52 -1.37 25.33
C LEU A 226 11.78 -0.03 26.08
N ASP A 227 12.89 0.03 26.79
CA ASP A 227 13.31 1.21 27.53
C ASP A 227 14.20 2.16 26.70
N THR A 228 14.67 3.25 27.32
CA THR A 228 15.55 4.23 26.67
C THR A 228 16.90 3.64 26.23
N ARG A 229 17.44 2.66 26.97
CA ARG A 229 18.67 1.97 26.60
C ARG A 229 18.45 1.19 25.30
N ARG A 230 17.33 0.46 25.19
CA ARG A 230 16.95 -0.25 23.98
C ARG A 230 16.73 0.69 22.79
N LEU A 231 16.15 1.88 23.02
CA LEU A 231 16.02 2.88 21.95
C LEU A 231 17.38 3.24 21.34
N ASN A 232 18.40 3.47 22.17
CA ASN A 232 19.73 3.82 21.69
C ASN A 232 20.37 2.63 20.94
N GLU A 233 20.32 1.42 21.50
CA GLU A 233 20.81 0.20 20.85
C GLU A 233 20.15 -0.02 19.48
N LEU A 234 18.83 0.13 19.38
CA LEU A 234 18.07 0.01 18.14
C LEU A 234 18.43 1.10 17.12
N THR A 235 18.59 2.34 17.57
CA THR A 235 18.91 3.46 16.68
C THR A 235 20.27 3.27 15.99
N ASP A 236 21.24 2.70 16.70
CA ASP A 236 22.60 2.47 16.21
C ASP A 236 22.78 1.12 15.52
N ALA A 237 21.77 0.24 15.56
CA ALA A 237 21.84 -1.10 14.99
C ALA A 237 22.10 -1.08 13.47
N PRO A 238 23.03 -1.93 12.97
CA PRO A 238 23.33 -2.03 11.54
C PRO A 238 22.09 -2.34 10.69
N GLN A 239 21.16 -3.14 11.21
CA GLN A 239 19.91 -3.53 10.54
C GLN A 239 18.99 -2.31 10.34
N VAL A 240 18.93 -1.38 11.29
CA VAL A 240 18.15 -0.13 11.14
C VAL A 240 18.77 0.75 10.05
N ARG A 241 20.10 0.79 9.94
CA ARG A 241 20.78 1.45 8.81
C ARG A 241 20.45 0.78 7.49
N SER A 242 20.49 -0.55 7.43
CA SER A 242 20.10 -1.31 6.23
C SER A 242 18.64 -1.07 5.87
N LEU A 243 17.73 -1.00 6.85
CA LEU A 243 16.33 -0.66 6.63
C LEU A 243 16.16 0.75 6.05
N LYS A 244 16.94 1.73 6.51
CA LYS A 244 16.92 3.10 5.94
C LYS A 244 17.30 3.09 4.47
N ILE A 245 18.36 2.36 4.09
CA ILE A 245 18.80 2.24 2.69
C ILE A 245 17.72 1.56 1.84
N VAL A 246 17.15 0.45 2.31
CA VAL A 246 16.08 -0.26 1.62
C VAL A 246 14.86 0.63 1.49
N MET A 247 14.43 1.32 2.55
CA MET A 247 13.29 2.23 2.51
C MET A 247 13.49 3.41 1.56
N ASN A 248 14.69 3.94 1.44
CA ASN A 248 15.02 4.96 0.46
C ASN A 248 14.84 4.45 -0.98
N ALA A 249 15.38 3.27 -1.29
CA ALA A 249 15.22 2.66 -2.62
C ALA A 249 13.75 2.35 -2.95
N VAL A 250 12.98 1.97 -1.95
CA VAL A 250 11.59 1.53 -2.05
C VAL A 250 10.60 2.69 -2.06
N SER A 251 10.94 3.84 -1.46
CA SER A 251 10.05 5.00 -1.38
C SER A 251 9.58 5.50 -2.75
N THR A 252 10.41 5.35 -3.79
CA THR A 252 10.06 5.68 -5.17
C THR A 252 8.99 4.76 -5.74
N LEU A 253 9.00 3.47 -5.37
CA LEU A 253 7.97 2.49 -5.77
C LEU A 253 6.64 2.79 -5.06
N PHE A 254 6.67 3.17 -3.78
CA PHE A 254 5.45 3.50 -3.04
C PHE A 254 4.78 4.80 -3.49
N ARG A 255 5.52 5.78 -3.94
CA ARG A 255 4.95 7.03 -4.49
C ARG A 255 4.09 6.78 -5.74
N SER A 256 4.30 5.67 -6.44
CA SER A 256 3.49 5.27 -7.60
C SER A 256 2.20 4.52 -7.25
N ILE A 257 2.03 4.13 -5.98
CA ILE A 257 0.87 3.37 -5.50
C ILE A 257 -0.17 4.38 -5.00
N THR A 258 -1.37 4.34 -5.58
CA THR A 258 -2.48 5.09 -4.99
C THR A 258 -2.96 4.43 -3.70
N ILE A 259 -3.43 5.23 -2.74
CA ILE A 259 -3.95 4.72 -1.45
C ILE A 259 -5.08 3.71 -1.68
N ALA A 260 -5.91 3.89 -2.73
CA ALA A 260 -6.96 2.95 -3.11
C ALA A 260 -6.39 1.56 -3.44
N GLN A 261 -5.33 1.49 -4.25
CA GLN A 261 -4.66 0.21 -4.58
C GLN A 261 -4.03 -0.43 -3.33
N ALA A 262 -3.39 0.36 -2.48
CA ALA A 262 -2.81 -0.12 -1.23
C ALA A 262 -3.87 -0.70 -0.27
N THR A 263 -5.05 -0.10 -0.22
CA THR A 263 -6.18 -0.56 0.60
C THR A 263 -6.74 -1.88 0.08
N GLU A 264 -6.95 -1.99 -1.23
CA GLU A 264 -7.46 -3.20 -1.88
C GLU A 264 -6.50 -4.41 -1.69
N GLU A 265 -5.19 -4.19 -1.88
CA GLU A 265 -4.18 -5.23 -1.67
C GLU A 265 -4.11 -5.71 -0.22
N ALA A 266 -4.23 -4.80 0.74
CA ALA A 266 -4.19 -5.17 2.15
C ALA A 266 -5.48 -5.88 2.61
N GLU A 267 -6.62 -5.63 2.00
CA GLU A 267 -7.85 -6.40 2.21
C GLU A 267 -7.70 -7.82 1.68
N GLN A 268 -7.13 -8.00 0.49
CA GLN A 268 -6.84 -9.33 -0.06
C GLN A 268 -5.89 -10.14 0.82
N LEU A 269 -4.90 -9.51 1.46
CA LEU A 269 -3.97 -10.16 2.38
C LEU A 269 -4.58 -10.52 3.75
N ARG A 270 -5.74 -9.98 4.11
CA ARG A 270 -6.46 -10.33 5.34
C ARG A 270 -7.21 -11.65 5.24
N ASP A 271 -7.58 -12.05 4.04
CA ASP A 271 -8.39 -13.25 3.77
C ASP A 271 -7.54 -14.53 3.64
N PHE A 272 -6.21 -14.41 3.66
CA PHE A 272 -5.24 -15.51 3.76
C PHE A 272 -4.64 -15.60 5.17
#